data_853a2d6ba5bca51b8e358bd0f2e557e4
#
_entry.id   853a2d6ba5bca51b8e358bd0f2e557e4
#
_cell.length_a   1.000
_cell.length_b   1.000
_cell.length_c   1.000
_cell.angle_alpha   90.00
_cell.angle_beta   90.00
_cell.angle_gamma   90.00
#
_symmetry.space_group_name_H-M   'P 1'
#
loop_
_entity.id
_entity.type
_entity.pdbx_description
1 polymer ?
#
loop_
_entity_poly.entity_id
_entity_poly.type
_entity_poly.pdbx_seq_one_letter_code
_entity_poly.pdbx_strand_id
1 'polypeptide(L)'
;KRDDGKDDRDENTNKKEFRAKCFDALGALSHIPGEDNSGKINTEKLEEWVQQAINLAEKKGCRNIVEYFIGKLLGHCQNGEDGIWPCEGVRDLVEDIHSKNMIEGMYIEKRNSRGVTSRSFGDGGAQEWRIVEQYQDWSRQLAITHPFVADELLGWLASSYKHEAEMWDDEHRLDMHL
;
A
#
# COMPACT_ATOMS: atom_id res chain seq x y z
N LYS A 1 30.49 37.92 17.25
CA LYS A 1 30.60 36.55 16.75
C LYS A 1 29.84 35.63 17.70
N ARG A 2 28.61 35.32 17.39
CA ARG A 2 27.79 34.15 17.84
C ARG A 2 26.35 34.43 17.49
N ASP A 3 25.94 34.07 16.25
CA ASP A 3 24.50 34.03 15.92
C ASP A 3 24.14 32.97 14.87
N ASP A 4 25.05 32.02 14.60
CA ASP A 4 24.86 31.03 13.55
C ASP A 4 24.13 29.75 13.99
N GLY A 5 23.79 29.61 15.28
CA GLY A 5 23.19 28.40 15.84
C GLY A 5 21.67 28.44 16.04
N LYS A 6 21.04 29.59 15.83
CA LYS A 6 19.61 29.75 16.07
C LYS A 6 18.78 29.49 14.79
N ASP A 7 19.31 29.88 13.67
CA ASP A 7 18.65 29.75 12.36
C ASP A 7 18.49 28.28 11.93
N ASP A 8 19.53 27.45 12.11
CA ASP A 8 19.50 26.02 11.76
C ASP A 8 18.52 25.19 12.62
N ARG A 9 18.30 25.59 13.87
CA ARG A 9 17.34 24.89 14.76
C ARG A 9 15.91 25.22 14.39
N ASP A 10 15.62 26.47 14.05
CA ASP A 10 14.29 26.92 13.67
C ASP A 10 13.89 26.34 12.31
N GLU A 11 14.83 26.23 11.35
CA GLU A 11 14.59 25.59 10.06
C GLU A 11 14.30 24.08 10.20
N ASN A 12 15.04 23.39 11.06
CA ASN A 12 14.85 21.96 11.31
C ASN A 12 13.54 21.69 12.07
N THR A 13 13.13 22.58 12.96
CA THR A 13 11.84 22.50 13.67
C THR A 13 10.67 22.72 12.72
N ASN A 14 10.74 23.73 11.85
CA ASN A 14 9.73 24.01 10.83
C ASN A 14 9.58 22.83 9.84
N LYS A 15 10.68 22.19 9.45
CA LYS A 15 10.65 20.98 8.60
C LYS A 15 9.96 19.80 9.29
N LYS A 16 10.21 19.60 10.59
CA LYS A 16 9.56 18.53 11.37
C LYS A 16 8.05 18.78 11.52
N GLU A 17 7.66 20.01 11.86
CA GLU A 17 6.24 20.37 11.98
C GLU A 17 5.49 20.26 10.64
N PHE A 18 6.11 20.68 9.54
CA PHE A 18 5.54 20.52 8.21
C PHE A 18 5.34 19.06 7.86
N ARG A 19 6.35 18.19 8.12
CA ARG A 19 6.24 16.75 7.91
C ARG A 19 5.10 16.14 8.73
N ALA A 20 4.98 16.52 10.00
CA ALA A 20 3.89 16.04 10.85
C ALA A 20 2.51 16.46 10.30
N LYS A 21 2.34 17.71 9.88
CA LYS A 21 1.09 18.19 9.26
C LYS A 21 0.76 17.49 7.95
N CYS A 22 1.77 17.22 7.11
CA CYS A 22 1.57 16.42 5.90
C CYS A 22 1.15 14.99 6.25
N PHE A 23 1.75 14.41 7.27
CA PHE A 23 1.43 13.08 7.77
C PHE A 23 -0.03 13.00 8.23
N ASP A 24 -0.47 13.95 9.06
CA ASP A 24 -1.84 14.02 9.56
C ASP A 24 -2.85 14.25 8.42
N ALA A 25 -2.54 15.17 7.51
CA ALA A 25 -3.43 15.50 6.37
C ALA A 25 -3.58 14.32 5.40
N LEU A 26 -2.48 13.65 5.06
CA LEU A 26 -2.51 12.49 4.15
C LEU A 26 -3.17 11.27 4.82
N GLY A 27 -2.95 11.08 6.13
CA GLY A 27 -3.59 10.02 6.90
C GLY A 27 -5.10 10.22 7.09
N ALA A 28 -5.59 11.45 6.94
CA ALA A 28 -7.02 11.78 7.02
C ALA A 28 -7.76 11.62 5.68
N LEU A 29 -7.04 11.41 4.56
CA LEU A 29 -7.66 11.17 3.26
C LEU A 29 -8.30 9.76 3.25
N SER A 30 -9.60 9.71 3.02
CA SER A 30 -10.38 8.47 2.96
C SER A 30 -10.92 8.15 1.56
N HIS A 31 -10.77 9.08 0.60
CA HIS A 31 -11.28 8.93 -0.76
C HIS A 31 -10.15 9.13 -1.76
N ILE A 32 -10.10 8.25 -2.75
CA ILE A 32 -9.12 8.33 -3.83
C ILE A 32 -9.50 9.50 -4.75
N PRO A 33 -8.56 10.41 -5.07
CA PRO A 33 -8.84 11.50 -5.99
C PRO A 33 -9.31 10.98 -7.36
N GLY A 34 -10.42 11.51 -7.84
CA GLY A 34 -11.05 11.05 -9.08
C GLY A 34 -12.02 9.89 -8.92
N GLU A 35 -12.17 9.34 -7.72
CA GLU A 35 -13.18 8.31 -7.44
C GLU A 35 -14.58 8.92 -7.42
N ASP A 36 -15.52 8.27 -8.07
CA ASP A 36 -16.93 8.62 -8.06
C ASP A 36 -17.72 7.84 -6.99
N ASN A 37 -19.01 8.14 -6.85
CA ASN A 37 -19.88 7.48 -5.86
C ASN A 37 -20.06 5.97 -6.07
N SER A 38 -19.65 5.43 -7.23
CA SER A 38 -19.69 4.00 -7.53
C SER A 38 -18.35 3.29 -7.24
N GLY A 39 -17.33 4.02 -6.84
CA GLY A 39 -15.98 3.52 -6.64
C GLY A 39 -15.13 3.46 -7.91
N LYS A 40 -15.66 3.98 -9.03
CA LYS A 40 -14.91 4.04 -10.29
C LYS A 40 -13.95 5.22 -10.29
N ILE A 41 -12.71 4.96 -10.64
CA ILE A 41 -11.64 5.97 -10.63
C ILE A 41 -11.48 6.57 -12.03
N ASN A 42 -11.48 7.89 -12.10
CA ASN A 42 -11.06 8.63 -13.28
C ASN A 42 -9.52 8.69 -13.29
N THR A 43 -8.89 7.93 -14.15
CA THR A 43 -7.43 7.75 -14.21
C THR A 43 -6.70 9.06 -14.45
N GLU A 44 -7.17 9.91 -15.37
CA GLU A 44 -6.53 11.20 -15.69
C GLU A 44 -6.50 12.13 -14.46
N LYS A 45 -7.59 12.22 -13.71
CA LYS A 45 -7.64 13.02 -12.49
C LYS A 45 -6.75 12.47 -11.38
N LEU A 46 -6.68 11.15 -11.26
CA LEU A 46 -5.80 10.50 -10.30
C LEU A 46 -4.33 10.78 -10.63
N GLU A 47 -3.93 10.57 -11.87
CA GLU A 47 -2.57 10.83 -12.36
C GLU A 47 -2.15 12.28 -12.13
N GLU A 48 -3.02 13.23 -12.53
CA GLU A 48 -2.75 14.66 -12.34
C GLU A 48 -2.53 15.01 -10.87
N TRP A 49 -3.39 14.50 -9.99
CA TRP A 49 -3.28 14.74 -8.55
C TRP A 49 -2.01 14.13 -7.96
N VAL A 50 -1.69 12.88 -8.30
CA VAL A 50 -0.50 12.20 -7.82
C VAL A 50 0.77 12.91 -8.31
N GLN A 51 0.82 13.32 -9.57
CA GLN A 51 1.96 14.03 -10.12
C GLN A 51 2.17 15.40 -9.44
N GLN A 52 1.09 16.13 -9.15
CA GLN A 52 1.16 17.39 -8.40
C GLN A 52 1.67 17.17 -6.99
N ALA A 53 1.18 16.14 -6.29
CA ALA A 53 1.60 15.80 -4.95
C ALA A 53 3.09 15.42 -4.88
N ILE A 54 3.57 14.58 -5.81
CA ILE A 54 4.98 14.18 -5.90
C ILE A 54 5.86 15.39 -6.19
N ASN A 55 5.51 16.23 -7.17
CA ASN A 55 6.27 17.44 -7.53
C ASN A 55 6.40 18.41 -6.35
N LEU A 56 5.33 18.57 -5.56
CA LEU A 56 5.36 19.40 -4.36
C LEU A 56 6.25 18.78 -3.26
N ALA A 57 6.15 17.47 -3.09
CA ALA A 57 6.94 16.72 -2.12
C ALA A 57 8.45 16.74 -2.42
N GLU A 58 8.82 16.67 -3.69
CA GLU A 58 10.22 16.81 -4.15
C GLU A 58 10.80 18.16 -3.73
N LYS A 59 10.08 19.24 -4.02
CA LYS A 59 10.49 20.62 -3.64
C LYS A 59 10.67 20.78 -2.14
N LYS A 60 9.99 19.94 -1.33
CA LYS A 60 10.05 19.96 0.13
C LYS A 60 10.96 18.89 0.74
N GLY A 61 11.58 18.04 -0.08
CA GLY A 61 12.46 16.96 0.36
C GLY A 61 11.75 15.87 1.17
N CYS A 62 10.46 15.62 0.88
CA CYS A 62 9.65 14.61 1.57
C CYS A 62 8.95 13.62 0.61
N ARG A 63 9.49 13.44 -0.60
CA ARG A 63 8.90 12.58 -1.63
C ARG A 63 8.57 11.18 -1.12
N ASN A 64 9.53 10.50 -0.49
CA ASN A 64 9.34 9.12 -0.01
C ASN A 64 8.13 8.98 0.94
N ILE A 65 7.96 9.96 1.83
CA ILE A 65 6.84 9.97 2.78
C ILE A 65 5.51 10.16 2.05
N VAL A 66 5.46 11.08 1.09
CA VAL A 66 4.25 11.36 0.32
C VAL A 66 3.88 10.16 -0.57
N GLU A 67 4.84 9.54 -1.24
CA GLU A 67 4.62 8.31 -2.03
C GLU A 67 4.05 7.18 -1.16
N TYR A 68 4.58 6.97 0.05
CA TYR A 68 4.06 5.98 0.98
C TYR A 68 2.58 6.25 1.35
N PHE A 69 2.22 7.50 1.64
CA PHE A 69 0.83 7.84 1.96
C PHE A 69 -0.11 7.77 0.75
N ILE A 70 0.38 8.15 -0.44
CA ILE A 70 -0.37 7.90 -1.68
C ILE A 70 -0.62 6.40 -1.82
N GLY A 71 0.39 5.57 -1.59
CA GLY A 71 0.23 4.13 -1.61
C GLY A 71 -0.83 3.62 -0.62
N LYS A 72 -0.82 4.12 0.62
CA LYS A 72 -1.88 3.79 1.59
C LYS A 72 -3.27 4.14 1.06
N LEU A 73 -3.42 5.35 0.51
CA LEU A 73 -4.69 5.79 -0.05
C LEU A 73 -5.13 4.88 -1.22
N LEU A 74 -4.23 4.56 -2.13
CA LEU A 74 -4.50 3.67 -3.27
C LEU A 74 -4.81 2.23 -2.82
N GLY A 75 -4.32 1.80 -1.66
CA GLY A 75 -4.63 0.50 -1.06
C GLY A 75 -6.12 0.28 -0.78
N HIS A 76 -6.91 1.36 -0.69
CA HIS A 76 -8.38 1.30 -0.51
C HIS A 76 -9.15 1.06 -1.82
N CYS A 77 -8.51 1.14 -3.00
CA CYS A 77 -9.21 0.95 -4.26
C CYS A 77 -9.90 -0.41 -4.32
N GLN A 78 -11.00 -0.46 -5.07
CA GLN A 78 -11.72 -1.70 -5.35
C GLN A 78 -10.96 -2.57 -6.35
N ASN A 79 -11.48 -3.78 -6.59
CA ASN A 79 -11.03 -4.60 -7.71
C ASN A 79 -11.43 -3.93 -9.04
N GLY A 80 -10.67 -4.18 -10.07
CA GLY A 80 -10.99 -3.76 -11.43
C GLY A 80 -12.21 -4.49 -12.02
N GLU A 81 -12.58 -4.09 -13.24
CA GLU A 81 -13.67 -4.75 -14.00
C GLU A 81 -13.30 -6.22 -14.34
N ASP A 82 -12.00 -6.53 -14.38
CA ASP A 82 -11.46 -7.88 -14.54
C ASP A 82 -11.47 -8.72 -13.24
N GLY A 83 -11.90 -8.15 -12.13
CA GLY A 83 -11.92 -8.77 -10.81
C GLY A 83 -10.58 -8.79 -10.08
N ILE A 84 -9.52 -8.20 -10.66
CA ILE A 84 -8.17 -8.17 -10.08
C ILE A 84 -7.99 -6.88 -9.27
N TRP A 85 -7.40 -7.00 -8.09
CA TRP A 85 -6.94 -5.85 -7.30
C TRP A 85 -5.43 -5.62 -7.53
N PRO A 86 -5.01 -4.35 -7.60
CA PRO A 86 -5.74 -3.08 -7.63
C PRO A 86 -6.53 -2.89 -8.94
N CYS A 87 -7.50 -1.95 -8.98
CA CYS A 87 -8.22 -1.63 -10.21
C CYS A 87 -7.29 -1.08 -11.30
N GLU A 88 -7.72 -1.13 -12.56
CA GLU A 88 -6.89 -0.86 -13.76
C GLU A 88 -6.16 0.48 -13.67
N GLY A 89 -6.87 1.58 -13.41
CA GLY A 89 -6.24 2.91 -13.36
C GLY A 89 -5.22 3.07 -12.24
N VAL A 90 -5.36 2.33 -11.13
CA VAL A 90 -4.36 2.30 -10.06
C VAL A 90 -3.15 1.46 -10.47
N ARG A 91 -3.37 0.32 -11.14
CA ARG A 91 -2.27 -0.52 -11.64
C ARG A 91 -1.40 0.23 -12.64
N ASP A 92 -2.04 0.88 -13.62
CA ASP A 92 -1.35 1.67 -14.64
C ASP A 92 -0.47 2.74 -13.99
N LEU A 93 -1.05 3.52 -13.06
CA LEU A 93 -0.33 4.57 -12.34
C LEU A 93 0.87 4.03 -11.55
N VAL A 94 0.68 2.94 -10.80
CA VAL A 94 1.73 2.35 -9.96
C VAL A 94 2.84 1.74 -10.80
N GLU A 95 2.47 1.11 -11.92
CA GLU A 95 3.41 0.58 -12.90
C GLU A 95 4.28 1.69 -13.51
N ASP A 96 3.68 2.83 -13.88
CA ASP A 96 4.39 3.96 -14.49
C ASP A 96 5.34 4.66 -13.50
N ILE A 97 4.91 4.83 -12.25
CA ILE A 97 5.71 5.55 -11.23
C ILE A 97 6.85 4.70 -10.69
N HIS A 98 6.72 3.39 -10.61
CA HIS A 98 7.72 2.45 -10.08
C HIS A 98 8.25 2.81 -8.69
N SER A 99 7.38 3.29 -7.78
CA SER A 99 7.77 3.68 -6.43
C SER A 99 7.61 2.54 -5.42
N LYS A 100 8.73 2.10 -4.84
CA LYS A 100 8.71 1.11 -3.74
C LYS A 100 8.03 1.64 -2.47
N ASN A 101 8.10 2.95 -2.20
CA ASN A 101 7.40 3.54 -1.07
C ASN A 101 5.88 3.46 -1.27
N MET A 102 5.41 3.65 -2.50
CA MET A 102 3.98 3.52 -2.84
C MET A 102 3.52 2.07 -2.69
N ILE A 103 4.30 1.10 -3.16
CA ILE A 103 4.05 -0.33 -2.95
C ILE A 103 3.95 -0.66 -1.45
N GLU A 104 4.89 -0.18 -0.64
CA GLU A 104 4.87 -0.39 0.82
C GLU A 104 3.60 0.15 1.46
N GLY A 105 3.18 1.36 1.07
CA GLY A 105 1.93 1.96 1.54
C GLY A 105 0.71 1.12 1.19
N MET A 106 0.61 0.68 -0.06
CA MET A 106 -0.48 -0.20 -0.54
C MET A 106 -0.50 -1.54 0.18
N TYR A 107 0.67 -2.15 0.34
CA TYR A 107 0.83 -3.43 1.05
C TYR A 107 0.32 -3.33 2.50
N ILE A 108 0.79 -2.33 3.25
CA ILE A 108 0.40 -2.13 4.65
C ILE A 108 -1.12 -1.91 4.75
N GLU A 109 -1.69 -1.08 3.90
CA GLU A 109 -3.12 -0.78 3.94
C GLU A 109 -3.97 -2.01 3.60
N LYS A 110 -3.57 -2.77 2.58
CA LYS A 110 -4.26 -4.01 2.20
C LYS A 110 -4.20 -5.07 3.29
N ARG A 111 -3.08 -5.17 3.99
CA ARG A 111 -2.93 -6.06 5.15
C ARG A 111 -3.84 -5.63 6.31
N ASN A 112 -3.88 -4.34 6.62
CA ASN A 112 -4.69 -3.78 7.70
C ASN A 112 -6.20 -3.90 7.41
N SER A 113 -6.62 -3.78 6.16
CA SER A 113 -8.03 -3.86 5.75
C SER A 113 -8.66 -5.23 5.97
N ARG A 114 -7.87 -6.30 6.16
CA ARG A 114 -8.38 -7.64 6.47
C ARG A 114 -9.06 -7.71 7.85
N GLY A 115 -8.65 -6.85 8.79
CA GLY A 115 -9.17 -6.85 10.15
C GLY A 115 -8.82 -8.11 10.95
N VAL A 116 -9.57 -8.34 12.03
CA VAL A 116 -9.40 -9.51 12.91
C VAL A 116 -10.10 -10.71 12.29
N THR A 117 -9.37 -11.82 12.13
CA THR A 117 -9.93 -13.10 11.67
C THR A 117 -10.16 -14.03 12.83
N SER A 118 -11.32 -14.68 12.88
CA SER A 118 -11.59 -15.80 13.80
C SER A 118 -11.32 -17.13 13.11
N ARG A 119 -10.78 -18.09 13.86
CA ARG A 119 -10.46 -19.44 13.37
C ARG A 119 -11.16 -20.46 14.23
N SER A 120 -11.56 -21.57 13.58
CA SER A 120 -12.01 -22.76 14.29
C SER A 120 -10.81 -23.60 14.68
N PHE A 121 -10.94 -24.31 15.79
CA PHE A 121 -9.93 -25.30 16.20
C PHE A 121 -9.78 -26.36 15.09
N GLY A 122 -8.57 -26.46 14.52
CA GLY A 122 -8.30 -27.41 13.44
C GLY A 122 -8.21 -26.83 12.03
N ASP A 123 -8.48 -25.54 11.84
CA ASP A 123 -8.43 -24.91 10.49
C ASP A 123 -7.00 -24.67 9.96
N GLY A 124 -5.99 -24.66 10.85
CA GLY A 124 -4.60 -24.35 10.47
C GLY A 124 -4.50 -23.07 9.67
N GLY A 125 -3.68 -23.07 8.62
CA GLY A 125 -3.46 -21.97 7.70
C GLY A 125 -4.44 -21.90 6.51
N ALA A 126 -5.53 -22.68 6.49
CA ALA A 126 -6.39 -22.83 5.33
C ALA A 126 -6.99 -21.52 4.79
N GLN A 127 -7.25 -20.53 5.67
CA GLN A 127 -7.75 -19.22 5.26
C GLN A 127 -6.67 -18.42 4.50
N GLU A 128 -5.44 -18.45 5.00
CA GLU A 128 -4.29 -17.77 4.41
C GLU A 128 -3.90 -18.41 3.09
N TRP A 129 -3.92 -19.74 2.97
CA TRP A 129 -3.63 -20.43 1.72
C TRP A 129 -4.55 -20.00 0.58
N ARG A 130 -5.85 -19.78 0.82
CA ARG A 130 -6.77 -19.26 -0.19
C ARG A 130 -6.38 -17.86 -0.65
N ILE A 131 -5.91 -17.01 0.26
CA ILE A 131 -5.44 -15.66 -0.06
C ILE A 131 -4.14 -15.73 -0.87
N VAL A 132 -3.23 -16.65 -0.51
CA VAL A 132 -2.01 -16.90 -1.27
C VAL A 132 -2.33 -17.27 -2.71
N GLU A 133 -3.22 -18.24 -2.92
CA GLU A 133 -3.65 -18.67 -4.24
C GLU A 133 -4.22 -17.51 -5.06
N GLN A 134 -5.06 -16.68 -4.45
CA GLN A 134 -5.66 -15.51 -5.10
C GLN A 134 -4.60 -14.50 -5.54
N TYR A 135 -3.68 -14.09 -4.66
CA TYR A 135 -2.64 -13.12 -5.03
C TYR A 135 -1.64 -13.69 -6.04
N GLN A 136 -1.31 -14.96 -5.95
CA GLN A 136 -0.46 -15.62 -6.94
C GLN A 136 -1.13 -15.69 -8.30
N ASP A 137 -2.44 -15.94 -8.36
CA ASP A 137 -3.19 -15.97 -9.59
C ASP A 137 -3.24 -14.57 -10.23
N TRP A 138 -3.56 -13.54 -9.47
CA TRP A 138 -3.53 -12.15 -9.92
C TRP A 138 -2.14 -11.72 -10.40
N SER A 139 -1.08 -12.07 -9.67
CA SER A 139 0.31 -11.81 -10.06
C SER A 139 0.62 -12.43 -11.42
N ARG A 140 0.26 -13.71 -11.64
CA ARG A 140 0.44 -14.38 -12.95
C ARG A 140 -0.30 -13.68 -14.08
N GLN A 141 -1.53 -13.26 -13.84
CA GLN A 141 -2.34 -12.57 -14.86
C GLN A 141 -1.74 -11.21 -15.25
N LEU A 142 -1.16 -10.49 -14.30
CA LEU A 142 -0.56 -9.17 -14.51
C LEU A 142 0.92 -9.21 -14.94
N ALA A 143 1.59 -10.36 -14.89
CA ALA A 143 3.05 -10.47 -15.06
C ALA A 143 3.60 -9.86 -16.37
N ILE A 144 2.81 -9.80 -17.43
CA ILE A 144 3.24 -9.23 -18.72
C ILE A 144 2.87 -7.75 -18.84
N THR A 145 1.69 -7.36 -18.34
CA THR A 145 1.17 -5.99 -18.51
C THR A 145 1.62 -5.05 -17.41
N HIS A 146 1.75 -5.55 -16.18
CA HIS A 146 2.10 -4.77 -14.98
C HIS A 146 3.11 -5.55 -14.13
N PRO A 147 4.32 -5.82 -14.65
CA PRO A 147 5.32 -6.65 -13.96
C PRO A 147 5.73 -6.11 -12.60
N PHE A 148 5.82 -4.80 -12.43
CA PHE A 148 6.18 -4.18 -11.15
C PHE A 148 5.09 -4.39 -10.08
N VAL A 149 3.83 -4.20 -10.43
CA VAL A 149 2.68 -4.47 -9.55
C VAL A 149 2.60 -5.96 -9.24
N ALA A 150 2.79 -6.82 -10.25
CA ALA A 150 2.72 -8.26 -10.09
C ALA A 150 3.77 -8.80 -9.10
N ASP A 151 5.01 -8.36 -9.22
CA ASP A 151 6.12 -8.85 -8.40
C ASP A 151 6.20 -8.14 -7.05
N GLU A 152 6.28 -6.81 -7.06
CA GLU A 152 6.59 -6.04 -5.86
C GLU A 152 5.38 -5.90 -4.92
N LEU A 153 4.14 -5.91 -5.44
CA LEU A 153 2.94 -5.78 -4.61
C LEU A 153 2.25 -7.13 -4.36
N LEU A 154 1.78 -7.78 -5.43
CA LEU A 154 1.00 -9.00 -5.31
C LEU A 154 1.87 -10.18 -4.87
N GLY A 155 3.10 -10.28 -5.38
CA GLY A 155 4.09 -11.26 -4.96
C GLY A 155 4.47 -11.10 -3.48
N TRP A 156 4.64 -9.86 -3.02
CA TRP A 156 4.91 -9.59 -1.60
C TRP A 156 3.72 -9.97 -0.71
N LEU A 157 2.49 -9.61 -1.09
CA LEU A 157 1.28 -10.02 -0.36
C LEU A 157 1.16 -11.55 -0.31
N ALA A 158 1.34 -12.23 -1.43
CA ALA A 158 1.30 -13.69 -1.47
C ALA A 158 2.36 -14.32 -0.54
N SER A 159 3.58 -13.81 -0.56
CA SER A 159 4.68 -14.31 0.28
C SER A 159 4.42 -14.09 1.77
N SER A 160 3.86 -12.93 2.13
CA SER A 160 3.51 -12.60 3.50
C SER A 160 2.41 -13.52 4.05
N TYR A 161 1.34 -13.76 3.27
CA TYR A 161 0.27 -14.67 3.67
C TYR A 161 0.72 -16.13 3.67
N LYS A 162 1.63 -16.52 2.78
CA LYS A 162 2.23 -17.85 2.80
C LYS A 162 2.98 -18.12 4.10
N HIS A 163 3.81 -17.19 4.54
CA HIS A 163 4.51 -17.30 5.81
C HIS A 163 3.54 -17.43 7.00
N GLU A 164 2.46 -16.66 6.98
CA GLU A 164 1.42 -16.71 8.00
C GLU A 164 0.68 -18.06 7.98
N ALA A 165 0.35 -18.60 6.79
CA ALA A 165 -0.26 -19.92 6.63
C ALA A 165 0.63 -21.05 7.20
N GLU A 166 1.91 -21.02 6.85
CA GLU A 166 2.91 -21.99 7.32
C GLU A 166 3.02 -21.97 8.86
N MET A 167 3.02 -20.78 9.48
CA MET A 167 3.05 -20.64 10.94
C MET A 167 1.81 -21.29 11.60
N TRP A 168 0.62 -21.07 11.06
CA TRP A 168 -0.62 -21.65 11.59
C TRP A 168 -0.69 -23.16 11.40
N ASP A 169 -0.18 -23.68 10.29
CA ASP A 169 -0.10 -25.13 10.05
C ASP A 169 0.88 -25.81 11.01
N ASP A 170 1.99 -25.14 11.36
CA ASP A 170 2.97 -25.64 12.32
C ASP A 170 2.39 -25.65 13.74
N GLU A 171 1.71 -24.57 14.15
CA GLU A 171 1.05 -24.50 15.46
C GLU A 171 -0.01 -25.60 15.60
N HIS A 172 -0.84 -25.78 14.58
CA HIS A 172 -1.85 -26.84 14.56
C HIS A 172 -1.25 -28.25 14.71
N ARG A 173 -0.11 -28.51 14.04
CA ARG A 173 0.59 -29.80 14.17
C ARG A 173 1.09 -30.07 15.59
N LEU A 174 1.57 -29.04 16.28
CA LEU A 174 2.04 -29.15 17.67
C LEU A 174 0.89 -29.47 18.62
N ASP A 175 -0.27 -28.85 18.45
CA ASP A 175 -1.46 -29.07 19.28
C ASP A 175 -2.05 -30.48 19.13
N MET A 176 -1.90 -31.11 17.96
CA MET A 176 -2.37 -32.47 17.70
C MET A 176 -1.49 -33.57 18.33
N HIS A 177 -0.30 -33.24 18.82
CA HIS A 177 0.65 -34.16 19.44
C HIS A 177 0.68 -34.09 20.97
N LEU A 178 -0.17 -33.25 21.58
CA LEU A 178 -0.38 -33.13 23.03
C LEU A 178 -1.67 -33.82 23.45
#